data_a24b5caaf71ad37822ba86d4d89be983
#
_entry.id   a24b5caaf71ad37822ba86d4d89be983
#
_cell.length_a   1.000
_cell.length_b   1.000
_cell.length_c   1.000
_cell.angle_alpha   90.00
_cell.angle_beta   90.00
_cell.angle_gamma   90.00
#
_symmetry.space_group_name_H-M   'P 1'
#
loop_
_entity.id
_entity.type
_entity.pdbx_description
1 polymer ?
#
loop_
_entity_poly.entity_id
_entity_poly.type
_entity_poly.pdbx_seq_one_letter_code
_entity_poly.pdbx_strand_id
1 'polypeptide(L)'
;MLDFIVDHYNYWTYIGLMMIGFYAMMTKKNLIKKVIGMNIFQSAIIFFFISSSVKKGGVTVPILEDAHGHAAHGLEHGTHVVDVMQYANPLPHVLMLTAIVVMVATLGVALAVAIMIYRKYHTLEEDEIITAMGGRD
;
A
#
# COMPACT_ATOMS: atom_id res chain seq x y z
N MET A 1 0.14 19.15 -23.12
CA MET A 1 -0.74 18.01 -22.75
C MET A 1 0.06 16.76 -22.41
N LEU A 2 1.07 16.39 -23.21
CA LEU A 2 1.97 15.27 -22.91
C LEU A 2 2.78 15.51 -21.63
N ASP A 3 3.29 16.71 -21.40
CA ASP A 3 4.07 17.04 -20.20
C ASP A 3 3.25 16.92 -18.92
N PHE A 4 1.96 17.26 -18.96
CA PHE A 4 1.05 17.06 -17.85
C PHE A 4 0.84 15.58 -17.51
N ILE A 5 0.76 14.72 -18.53
CA ILE A 5 0.63 13.26 -18.36
C ILE A 5 1.92 12.67 -17.80
N VAL A 6 3.07 13.13 -18.28
CA VAL A 6 4.39 12.66 -17.83
C VAL A 6 4.68 13.09 -16.39
N ASP A 7 4.32 14.32 -16.00
CA ASP A 7 4.50 14.82 -14.64
C ASP A 7 3.63 14.09 -13.60
N HIS A 8 2.51 13.52 -14.05
CA HIS A 8 1.56 12.84 -13.19
C HIS A 8 1.41 11.35 -13.47
N TYR A 9 2.42 10.72 -14.12
CA TYR A 9 2.33 9.30 -14.47
C TYR A 9 2.13 8.39 -13.25
N ASN A 10 2.67 8.75 -12.10
CA ASN A 10 2.45 8.05 -10.84
C ASN A 10 0.98 7.98 -10.45
N TYR A 11 0.26 9.10 -10.62
CA TYR A 11 -1.18 9.17 -10.31
C TYR A 11 -1.99 8.22 -11.20
N TRP A 12 -1.67 8.18 -12.48
CA TRP A 12 -2.32 7.28 -13.43
C TRP A 12 -2.04 5.82 -13.13
N THR A 13 -0.82 5.52 -12.67
CA THR A 13 -0.41 4.15 -12.35
C THR A 13 -1.20 3.57 -11.18
N TYR A 14 -1.31 4.27 -10.05
CA TYR A 14 -2.04 3.71 -8.92
C TYR A 14 -3.56 3.75 -9.12
N ILE A 15 -4.10 4.72 -9.84
CA ILE A 15 -5.52 4.72 -10.22
C ILE A 15 -5.81 3.51 -11.11
N GLY A 16 -4.98 3.25 -12.11
CA GLY A 16 -5.11 2.09 -12.98
C GLY A 16 -5.03 0.77 -12.20
N LEU A 17 -4.06 0.63 -11.30
CA LEU A 17 -3.93 -0.56 -10.43
C LEU A 17 -5.15 -0.72 -9.51
N MET A 18 -5.67 0.36 -8.95
CA MET A 18 -6.85 0.34 -8.10
C MET A 18 -8.09 -0.13 -8.88
N MET A 19 -8.27 0.37 -10.10
CA MET A 19 -9.36 -0.06 -10.96
C MET A 19 -9.25 -1.53 -11.36
N ILE A 20 -8.05 -2.00 -11.70
CA ILE A 20 -7.80 -3.42 -12.03
C ILE A 20 -8.08 -4.32 -10.84
N GLY A 21 -7.58 -3.97 -9.64
CA GLY A 21 -7.82 -4.74 -8.42
C GLY A 21 -9.30 -4.82 -8.07
N PHE A 22 -10.01 -3.71 -8.16
CA PHE A 22 -11.45 -3.65 -7.92
C PHE A 22 -12.25 -4.46 -8.95
N TYR A 23 -11.90 -4.33 -10.23
CA TYR A 23 -12.50 -5.12 -11.30
C TYR A 23 -12.29 -6.63 -11.07
N ALA A 24 -11.08 -7.04 -10.71
CA ALA A 24 -10.77 -8.44 -10.43
C ALA A 24 -11.58 -8.99 -9.25
N MET A 25 -11.79 -8.19 -8.19
CA MET A 25 -12.63 -8.58 -7.07
C MET A 25 -14.09 -8.79 -7.45
N MET A 26 -14.64 -7.90 -8.28
CA MET A 26 -16.07 -7.95 -8.63
C MET A 26 -16.39 -9.00 -9.70
N THR A 27 -15.51 -9.16 -10.69
CA THR A 27 -15.81 -9.98 -11.89
C THR A 27 -15.46 -11.45 -11.71
N LYS A 28 -14.47 -11.76 -10.88
CA LYS A 28 -14.00 -13.12 -10.72
C LYS A 28 -14.83 -13.90 -9.70
N LYS A 29 -15.30 -15.06 -10.09
CA LYS A 29 -16.10 -15.97 -9.25
C LYS A 29 -15.23 -16.93 -8.44
N ASN A 30 -13.96 -17.09 -8.78
CA ASN A 30 -13.01 -17.94 -8.08
C ASN A 30 -12.43 -17.21 -6.87
N LEU A 31 -12.52 -17.82 -5.68
CA LEU A 31 -12.08 -17.25 -4.42
C LEU A 31 -10.60 -16.85 -4.42
N ILE A 32 -9.72 -17.67 -4.99
CA ILE A 32 -8.30 -17.35 -5.07
C ILE A 32 -8.05 -16.12 -5.95
N LYS A 33 -8.75 -16.02 -7.08
CA LYS A 33 -8.65 -14.86 -7.97
C LYS A 33 -9.16 -13.57 -7.30
N LYS A 34 -10.21 -13.68 -6.46
CA LYS A 34 -10.69 -12.56 -5.63
C LYS A 34 -9.64 -12.11 -4.62
N VAL A 35 -8.96 -13.06 -3.95
CA VAL A 35 -7.89 -12.75 -2.99
C VAL A 35 -6.72 -12.05 -3.68
N ILE A 36 -6.34 -12.48 -4.89
CA ILE A 36 -5.31 -11.82 -5.68
C ILE A 36 -5.75 -10.39 -6.05
N GLY A 37 -7.00 -10.22 -6.48
CA GLY A 37 -7.57 -8.90 -6.79
C GLY A 37 -7.54 -7.96 -5.57
N MET A 38 -7.89 -8.47 -4.40
CA MET A 38 -7.81 -7.74 -3.14
C MET A 38 -6.37 -7.29 -2.81
N ASN A 39 -5.40 -8.17 -3.04
CA ASN A 39 -3.98 -7.86 -2.82
C ASN A 39 -3.47 -6.75 -3.75
N ILE A 40 -3.86 -6.79 -5.02
CA ILE A 40 -3.54 -5.74 -5.99
C ILE A 40 -4.16 -4.40 -5.56
N PHE A 41 -5.41 -4.43 -5.13
CA PHE A 41 -6.12 -3.25 -4.64
C PHE A 41 -5.45 -2.64 -3.40
N GLN A 42 -5.06 -3.47 -2.42
CA GLN A 42 -4.33 -3.02 -1.23
C GLN A 42 -2.97 -2.38 -1.59
N SER A 43 -2.23 -2.99 -2.52
CA SER A 43 -0.97 -2.44 -3.01
C SER A 43 -1.17 -1.06 -3.65
N ALA A 44 -2.22 -0.89 -4.44
CA ALA A 44 -2.56 0.38 -5.08
C ALA A 44 -2.83 1.48 -4.05
N ILE A 45 -3.55 1.17 -2.98
CA ILE A 45 -3.81 2.12 -1.88
C ILE A 45 -2.49 2.53 -1.18
N ILE A 46 -1.60 1.58 -0.93
CA ILE A 46 -0.29 1.89 -0.33
C ILE A 46 0.51 2.82 -1.24
N PHE A 47 0.55 2.55 -2.54
CA PHE A 47 1.19 3.42 -3.52
C PHE A 47 0.60 4.84 -3.52
N PHE A 48 -0.72 4.94 -3.40
CA PHE A 48 -1.40 6.22 -3.30
C PHE A 48 -0.93 7.02 -2.07
N PHE A 49 -0.88 6.39 -0.89
CA PHE A 49 -0.44 7.07 0.33
C PHE A 49 1.03 7.48 0.26
N ILE A 50 1.91 6.64 -0.28
CA ILE A 50 3.33 6.96 -0.44
C ILE A 50 3.50 8.13 -1.41
N SER A 51 2.81 8.10 -2.54
CA SER A 51 2.86 9.17 -3.54
C SER A 51 2.36 10.51 -2.99
N SER A 52 1.33 10.47 -2.13
CA SER A 52 0.80 11.65 -1.45
C SER A 52 1.76 12.24 -0.40
N SER A 53 2.67 11.42 0.12
CA SER A 53 3.67 11.83 1.13
C SER A 53 4.81 12.66 0.53
N VAL A 54 5.10 12.51 -0.74
CA VAL A 54 6.22 13.18 -1.40
C VAL A 54 5.89 14.65 -1.64
N LYS A 55 6.57 15.54 -0.93
CA LYS A 55 6.46 16.99 -1.08
C LYS A 55 7.40 17.45 -2.19
N LYS A 56 6.91 18.26 -3.12
CA LYS A 56 7.74 18.88 -4.16
C LYS A 56 8.77 19.79 -3.47
N GLY A 57 10.06 19.44 -3.56
CA GLY A 57 11.18 20.22 -3.01
C GLY A 57 11.76 19.72 -1.68
N GLY A 58 11.11 18.80 -0.97
CA GLY A 58 11.67 18.20 0.23
C GLY A 58 12.25 16.81 -0.08
N VAL A 59 13.54 16.71 -0.24
CA VAL A 59 14.23 15.46 -0.63
C VAL A 59 14.94 14.81 0.54
N THR A 60 15.01 15.47 1.67
CA THR A 60 15.86 15.04 2.78
C THR A 60 15.07 14.22 3.79
N VAL A 61 15.62 13.06 4.14
CA VAL A 61 15.21 12.30 5.32
C VAL A 61 15.38 13.19 6.54
N PRO A 62 14.51 13.15 7.56
CA PRO A 62 14.64 13.98 8.77
C PRO A 62 15.80 13.49 9.65
N ILE A 63 17.00 13.57 9.12
CA ILE A 63 18.25 13.38 9.83
C ILE A 63 18.88 14.75 9.93
N LEU A 64 19.13 15.21 11.14
CA LEU A 64 19.88 16.44 11.36
C LEU A 64 21.29 16.24 10.77
N GLU A 65 21.63 16.98 9.73
CA GLU A 65 22.90 16.88 9.00
C GLU A 65 24.11 17.42 9.80
N ASP A 66 24.02 17.55 11.11
CA ASP A 66 25.13 18.02 11.95
C ASP A 66 26.20 16.96 12.25
N ALA A 67 26.13 15.78 11.59
CA ALA A 67 27.09 14.70 11.88
C ALA A 67 28.34 14.69 10.97
N HIS A 68 28.45 15.54 9.98
CA HIS A 68 29.63 15.56 9.09
C HIS A 68 30.24 16.94 8.91
N GLY A 69 31.20 17.23 9.82
CA GLY A 69 32.21 18.23 9.56
C GLY A 69 32.10 19.52 10.38
N HIS A 70 32.64 19.46 11.51
CA HIS A 70 33.67 20.33 12.11
C HIS A 70 33.63 20.15 13.62
N ALA A 71 34.51 19.26 14.10
CA ALA A 71 35.02 19.36 15.45
C ALA A 71 35.79 20.65 15.55
N ALA A 72 35.20 21.69 16.11
CA ALA A 72 35.91 22.74 16.84
C ALA A 72 34.95 23.80 17.32
N HIS A 73 34.92 23.97 18.63
CA HIS A 73 34.71 25.22 19.37
C HIS A 73 33.34 25.92 19.24
N GLY A 74 32.68 25.98 20.37
CA GLY A 74 31.74 27.02 20.70
C GLY A 74 30.43 26.51 21.28
N LEU A 75 30.36 26.46 22.61
CA LEU A 75 29.12 26.45 23.37
C LEU A 75 28.34 27.72 23.06
N GLU A 76 27.56 27.72 22.01
CA GLU A 76 26.49 28.69 21.84
C GLU A 76 25.17 27.94 21.72
N HIS A 77 24.30 28.22 22.68
CA HIS A 77 22.88 27.89 22.66
C HIS A 77 22.19 28.67 21.52
N GLY A 78 22.51 28.31 20.29
CA GLY A 78 21.74 28.74 19.12
C GLY A 78 20.61 27.76 18.94
N THR A 79 19.38 28.18 19.16
CA THR A 79 18.20 27.49 18.69
C THR A 79 18.33 27.30 17.18
N HIS A 80 18.78 26.12 16.74
CA HIS A 80 18.75 25.75 15.34
C HIS A 80 17.27 25.74 14.91
N VAL A 81 16.87 26.77 14.20
CA VAL A 81 15.57 26.83 13.56
C VAL A 81 15.61 25.81 12.42
N VAL A 82 15.15 24.61 12.72
CA VAL A 82 15.01 23.57 11.71
C VAL A 82 13.97 24.03 10.68
N ASP A 83 14.41 24.26 9.45
CA ASP A 83 13.50 24.61 8.36
C ASP A 83 12.67 23.38 7.97
N VAL A 84 11.48 23.29 8.55
CA VAL A 84 10.52 22.20 8.36
C VAL A 84 10.12 22.03 6.88
N MET A 85 10.35 23.07 6.06
CA MET A 85 10.01 23.03 4.64
C MET A 85 10.95 22.14 3.82
N GLN A 86 12.15 21.86 4.31
CA GLN A 86 13.16 21.05 3.62
C GLN A 86 13.00 19.55 3.86
N TYR A 87 12.21 19.15 4.87
CA TYR A 87 12.06 17.75 5.24
C TYR A 87 10.77 17.14 4.68
N ALA A 88 10.90 15.93 4.12
CA ALA A 88 9.76 15.13 3.73
C ALA A 88 9.05 14.56 4.97
N ASN A 89 7.73 14.42 4.92
CA ASN A 89 6.99 13.79 6.01
C ASN A 89 7.29 12.26 6.04
N PRO A 90 7.95 11.72 7.09
CA PRO A 90 8.31 10.30 7.16
C PRO A 90 7.13 9.41 7.57
N LEU A 91 6.04 9.98 8.07
CA LEU A 91 4.93 9.23 8.68
C LEU A 91 4.26 8.25 7.71
N PRO A 92 3.89 8.62 6.47
CA PRO A 92 3.32 7.66 5.51
C PRO A 92 4.30 6.55 5.13
N HIS A 93 5.59 6.82 5.09
CA HIS A 93 6.60 5.80 4.79
C HIS A 93 6.75 4.78 5.92
N VAL A 94 6.67 5.20 7.17
CA VAL A 94 6.66 4.31 8.35
C VAL A 94 5.37 3.49 8.40
N LEU A 95 4.23 4.09 8.09
CA LEU A 95 2.94 3.39 7.99
C LEU A 95 2.94 2.31 6.90
N MET A 96 3.75 2.47 5.85
CA MET A 96 3.93 1.47 4.81
C MET A 96 4.43 0.13 5.37
N LEU A 97 5.39 0.14 6.28
CA LEU A 97 5.91 -1.07 6.92
C LEU A 97 4.81 -1.83 7.67
N THR A 98 3.99 -1.11 8.43
CA THR A 98 2.82 -1.68 9.12
C THR A 98 1.81 -2.23 8.12
N ALA A 99 1.54 -1.51 7.05
CA ALA A 99 0.61 -1.93 6.00
C ALA A 99 1.06 -3.21 5.29
N ILE A 100 2.36 -3.38 5.03
CA ILE A 100 2.92 -4.60 4.44
C ILE A 100 2.69 -5.80 5.36
N VAL A 101 2.94 -5.67 6.65
CA VAL A 101 2.73 -6.75 7.64
C VAL A 101 1.26 -7.15 7.69
N VAL A 102 0.35 -6.17 7.75
CA VAL A 102 -1.09 -6.42 7.75
C VAL A 102 -1.54 -7.08 6.44
N MET A 103 -1.02 -6.66 5.31
CA MET A 103 -1.33 -7.24 4.00
C MET A 103 -0.95 -8.73 3.93
N VAL A 104 0.25 -9.08 4.39
CA VAL A 104 0.71 -10.48 4.44
C VAL A 104 -0.13 -11.30 5.42
N ALA A 105 -0.47 -10.76 6.58
CA ALA A 105 -1.30 -11.44 7.57
C ALA A 105 -2.71 -11.71 7.03
N THR A 106 -3.35 -10.71 6.43
CA THR A 106 -4.69 -10.86 5.81
C THR A 106 -4.68 -11.84 4.64
N LEU A 107 -3.63 -11.84 3.82
CA LEU A 107 -3.45 -12.82 2.75
C LEU A 107 -3.35 -14.23 3.32
N GLY A 108 -2.57 -14.45 4.37
CA GLY A 108 -2.44 -15.73 5.03
C GLY A 108 -3.77 -16.26 5.57
N VAL A 109 -4.54 -15.42 6.24
CA VAL A 109 -5.88 -15.78 6.73
C VAL A 109 -6.84 -16.08 5.58
N ALA A 110 -6.84 -15.26 4.52
CA ALA A 110 -7.69 -15.47 3.36
C ALA A 110 -7.40 -16.79 2.65
N LEU A 111 -6.13 -17.14 2.51
CA LEU A 111 -5.73 -18.44 1.93
C LEU A 111 -6.10 -19.61 2.84
N ALA A 112 -5.95 -19.48 4.16
CA ALA A 112 -6.38 -20.50 5.11
C ALA A 112 -7.89 -20.77 5.02
N VAL A 113 -8.69 -19.72 4.95
CA VAL A 113 -10.16 -19.83 4.74
C VAL A 113 -10.48 -20.47 3.40
N ALA A 114 -9.78 -20.10 2.32
CA ALA A 114 -9.97 -20.70 1.00
C ALA A 114 -9.67 -22.21 1.02
N ILE A 115 -8.62 -22.65 1.72
CA ILE A 115 -8.31 -24.08 1.91
C ILE A 115 -9.41 -24.78 2.70
N MET A 116 -9.92 -24.15 3.75
CA MET A 116 -11.01 -24.71 4.57
C MET A 116 -12.29 -24.90 3.74
N ILE A 117 -12.64 -23.93 2.92
CA ILE A 117 -13.78 -23.99 2.00
C ILE A 117 -13.56 -25.11 0.99
N TYR A 118 -12.38 -25.19 0.39
CA TYR A 118 -12.05 -26.24 -0.56
C TYR A 118 -12.16 -27.65 0.05
N ARG A 119 -11.69 -27.84 1.28
CA ARG A 119 -11.84 -29.13 1.99
C ARG A 119 -13.28 -29.52 2.24
N LYS A 120 -14.16 -28.53 2.42
CA LYS A 120 -15.58 -28.79 2.72
C LYS A 120 -16.44 -29.00 1.47
N TYR A 121 -16.18 -28.21 0.43
CA TYR A 121 -17.03 -28.17 -0.77
C TYR A 121 -16.35 -28.74 -2.02
N HIS A 122 -15.04 -29.01 -1.97
CA HIS A 122 -14.21 -29.49 -3.08
C HIS A 122 -14.21 -28.57 -4.31
N THR A 123 -14.59 -27.31 -4.14
CA THR A 123 -14.61 -26.28 -5.17
C THR A 123 -14.18 -24.92 -4.60
N LEU A 124 -13.69 -24.04 -5.45
CA LEU A 124 -13.34 -22.65 -5.14
C LEU A 124 -14.21 -21.66 -5.93
N GLU A 125 -15.15 -22.19 -6.72
CA GLU A 125 -16.09 -21.34 -7.46
C GLU A 125 -17.25 -20.92 -6.54
N GLU A 126 -17.49 -19.62 -6.46
CA GLU A 126 -18.49 -19.02 -5.58
C GLU A 126 -19.91 -19.52 -5.88
N ASP A 127 -20.24 -19.64 -7.17
CA ASP A 127 -21.58 -20.09 -7.61
C ASP A 127 -21.87 -21.51 -7.15
N GLU A 128 -20.89 -22.41 -7.24
CA GLU A 128 -21.01 -23.80 -6.80
C GLU A 128 -21.16 -23.92 -5.28
N ILE A 129 -20.40 -23.07 -4.55
CA ILE A 129 -20.46 -23.02 -3.09
C ILE A 129 -21.85 -22.53 -2.62
N ILE A 130 -22.38 -21.49 -3.25
CA ILE A 130 -23.71 -20.93 -2.95
C ILE A 130 -24.79 -21.98 -3.22
N THR A 131 -24.70 -22.69 -4.35
CA THR A 131 -25.64 -23.77 -4.70
C THR A 131 -25.57 -24.91 -3.71
N ALA A 132 -24.36 -25.29 -3.26
CA ALA A 132 -24.19 -26.35 -2.27
C ALA A 132 -24.69 -25.95 -0.87
N MET A 133 -24.72 -24.66 -0.55
CA MET A 133 -25.30 -24.14 0.69
C MET A 133 -26.83 -24.03 0.61
N GLY A 134 -27.36 -23.54 -0.51
CA GLY A 134 -28.82 -23.39 -0.71
C GLY A 134 -29.59 -24.66 -0.95
N GLY A 135 -28.93 -25.76 -1.30
CA GLY A 135 -29.56 -27.09 -1.44
C GLY A 135 -29.64 -27.92 -0.14
N ARG A 136 -29.40 -27.26 1.00
CA ARG A 136 -29.44 -27.91 2.33
C ARG A 136 -30.69 -27.59 3.18
N ASP A 137 -31.64 -26.84 2.60
CA ASP A 137 -32.95 -26.57 3.21
C ASP A 137 -34.01 -27.63 2.82
#